data_0a2f5d5332d6cecdb7b784fd145bd71f
#
_entry.id   0a2f5d5332d6cecdb7b784fd145bd71f
#
_cell.length_a   1.000
_cell.length_b   1.000
_cell.length_c   1.000
_cell.angle_alpha   90.00
_cell.angle_beta   90.00
_cell.angle_gamma   90.00
#
_symmetry.space_group_name_H-M   'P 1'
#
loop_
_entity.id
_entity.type
_entity.pdbx_description
1 polymer ?
#
loop_
_entity_poly.entity_id
_entity_poly.type
_entity_poly.pdbx_seq_one_letter_code
_entity_poly.pdbx_strand_id
1 'polypeptide(L)'
;KTVMAAYPASVAQTMDAQKFMESDAHWDWWDSYRELTAKSAELQSGMDAYYQNLMKQMLVSEDENTVCSPINLYIAFAMLAETSDGNTRQQILDMLGAQDMDTLRKNVSSLWKSNYADTPALKSVLANSLWLDGEETYNDTTLQRLAEQYYASTFRGTPGSKEMDQALQTWTDNNTGGLLKEYTKDMAIAPDTVFELVSTIYYKAMWRENFWEVNTEKETFHGTAGDTDVDMMKKTERMDVYQGEQFTAIGLSLQDSGSMYFLLPDENADVSELVSSPDLMKVIRRDESS
;
A
#
# COMPACT_ATOMS: atom_id res chain seq x y z
N LYS A 1 19.43 4.82 -20.95
CA LYS A 1 19.34 3.37 -20.71
C LYS A 1 18.17 3.13 -19.75
N THR A 2 17.23 2.26 -20.11
CA THR A 2 16.14 1.85 -19.21
C THR A 2 16.68 0.83 -18.23
N VAL A 3 16.39 0.99 -16.94
CA VAL A 3 16.73 0.03 -15.89
C VAL A 3 15.41 -0.51 -15.34
N MET A 4 15.24 -1.83 -15.36
CA MET A 4 14.01 -2.48 -14.90
C MET A 4 14.25 -3.13 -13.55
N ALA A 5 13.29 -2.95 -12.63
CA ALA A 5 13.26 -3.67 -11.37
C ALA A 5 12.95 -5.16 -11.61
N ALA A 6 13.57 -6.01 -10.82
CA ALA A 6 13.29 -7.45 -10.84
C ALA A 6 12.34 -7.81 -9.69
N TYR A 7 11.07 -7.98 -10.03
CA TYR A 7 10.08 -8.49 -9.08
C TYR A 7 10.23 -10.00 -8.88
N PRO A 8 9.90 -10.54 -7.70
CA PRO A 8 9.73 -11.97 -7.52
C PRO A 8 8.72 -12.52 -8.52
N ALA A 9 8.95 -13.72 -8.99
CA ALA A 9 8.00 -14.37 -9.88
C ALA A 9 6.67 -14.62 -9.17
N SER A 10 5.58 -14.40 -9.88
CA SER A 10 4.24 -14.74 -9.38
C SER A 10 4.14 -16.24 -9.12
N VAL A 11 3.55 -16.62 -8.01
CA VAL A 11 3.41 -18.02 -7.59
C VAL A 11 2.10 -18.58 -8.10
N ALA A 12 2.17 -19.71 -8.82
CA ALA A 12 1.01 -20.49 -9.25
C ALA A 12 -0.14 -19.71 -9.92
N GLN A 13 0.17 -18.72 -10.77
CA GLN A 13 -0.80 -17.78 -11.38
C GLN A 13 -2.00 -18.42 -12.06
N THR A 14 -1.86 -19.62 -12.60
CA THR A 14 -2.92 -20.34 -13.32
C THR A 14 -3.78 -21.21 -12.40
N MET A 15 -3.46 -21.26 -11.11
CA MET A 15 -4.17 -22.06 -10.14
C MET A 15 -5.34 -21.28 -9.55
N ASP A 16 -6.44 -21.96 -9.28
CA ASP A 16 -7.52 -21.43 -8.46
C ASP A 16 -7.05 -21.19 -7.01
N ALA A 17 -7.55 -20.13 -6.37
CA ALA A 17 -7.07 -19.73 -5.05
C ALA A 17 -7.25 -20.82 -3.98
N GLN A 18 -8.36 -21.57 -4.01
CA GLN A 18 -8.60 -22.63 -3.04
C GLN A 18 -7.63 -23.81 -3.28
N LYS A 19 -7.43 -24.22 -4.53
CA LYS A 19 -6.46 -25.25 -4.89
C LYS A 19 -5.04 -24.84 -4.55
N PHE A 20 -4.72 -23.56 -4.72
CA PHE A 20 -3.42 -23.01 -4.32
C PHE A 20 -3.20 -23.19 -2.82
N MET A 21 -4.15 -22.79 -1.97
CA MET A 21 -4.04 -22.91 -0.52
C MET A 21 -3.89 -24.35 -0.02
N GLU A 22 -4.35 -25.34 -0.78
CA GLU A 22 -4.23 -26.77 -0.47
C GLU A 22 -2.93 -27.40 -1.04
N SER A 23 -2.09 -26.64 -1.76
CA SER A 23 -0.91 -27.12 -2.49
C SER A 23 0.40 -26.94 -1.73
N ASP A 24 1.41 -27.74 -2.08
CA ASP A 24 2.79 -27.57 -1.59
C ASP A 24 3.35 -26.19 -1.97
N ALA A 25 2.97 -25.66 -3.13
CA ALA A 25 3.42 -24.34 -3.59
C ALA A 25 2.96 -23.20 -2.65
N HIS A 26 1.81 -23.34 -2.00
CA HIS A 26 1.36 -22.41 -0.98
C HIS A 26 2.25 -22.49 0.26
N TRP A 27 2.53 -23.68 0.77
CA TRP A 27 3.33 -23.86 1.99
C TRP A 27 4.77 -23.39 1.80
N ASP A 28 5.39 -23.67 0.65
CA ASP A 28 6.75 -23.21 0.32
C ASP A 28 6.82 -21.68 0.24
N TRP A 29 5.82 -21.05 -0.39
CA TRP A 29 5.72 -19.60 -0.46
C TRP A 29 5.44 -19.00 0.93
N TRP A 30 4.48 -19.55 1.67
CA TRP A 30 4.05 -19.03 2.98
C TRP A 30 5.17 -19.05 4.01
N ASP A 31 5.96 -20.09 4.08
CA ASP A 31 7.10 -20.17 5.01
C ASP A 31 8.11 -19.06 4.72
N SER A 32 8.43 -18.82 3.45
CA SER A 32 9.34 -17.75 3.04
C SER A 32 8.75 -16.35 3.32
N TYR A 33 7.47 -16.17 3.04
CA TYR A 33 6.76 -14.90 3.25
C TYR A 33 6.65 -14.56 4.75
N ARG A 34 6.31 -15.53 5.57
CA ARG A 34 6.23 -15.38 7.02
C ARG A 34 7.58 -15.02 7.63
N GLU A 35 8.68 -15.57 7.15
CA GLU A 35 10.02 -15.20 7.60
C GLU A 35 10.35 -13.73 7.28
N LEU A 36 10.01 -13.27 6.08
CA LEU A 36 10.20 -11.86 5.69
C LEU A 36 9.36 -10.91 6.54
N THR A 37 8.09 -11.26 6.78
CA THR A 37 7.17 -10.46 7.61
C THR A 37 7.67 -10.37 9.06
N ALA A 38 8.10 -11.48 9.63
CA ALA A 38 8.66 -11.50 10.99
C ALA A 38 9.91 -10.63 11.13
N LYS A 39 10.82 -10.65 10.13
CA LYS A 39 12.03 -9.82 10.12
C LYS A 39 11.72 -8.31 10.03
N SER A 40 10.61 -7.93 9.44
CA SER A 40 10.23 -6.52 9.31
C SER A 40 9.39 -6.00 10.49
N ALA A 41 8.93 -6.86 11.39
CA ALA A 41 8.01 -6.50 12.46
C ALA A 41 8.58 -5.41 13.40
N GLU A 42 9.85 -5.54 13.80
CA GLU A 42 10.52 -4.54 14.63
C GLU A 42 10.62 -3.18 13.94
N LEU A 43 10.99 -3.17 12.64
CA LEU A 43 11.02 -1.97 11.84
C LEU A 43 9.65 -1.32 11.76
N GLN A 44 8.61 -2.09 11.46
CA GLN A 44 7.23 -1.57 11.35
C GLN A 44 6.74 -1.01 12.68
N SER A 45 7.12 -1.61 13.82
CA SER A 45 6.77 -1.08 15.14
C SER A 45 7.40 0.29 15.43
N GLY A 46 8.57 0.57 14.88
CA GLY A 46 9.24 1.87 14.98
C GLY A 46 8.62 2.98 14.11
N MET A 47 7.67 2.63 13.22
CA MET A 47 7.07 3.57 12.26
C MET A 47 5.72 4.16 12.72
N ASP A 48 5.27 3.90 13.94
CA ASP A 48 3.95 4.35 14.42
C ASP A 48 3.75 5.85 14.31
N ALA A 49 4.74 6.63 14.73
CA ALA A 49 4.68 8.10 14.63
C ALA A 49 4.54 8.58 13.17
N TYR A 50 5.24 7.92 12.24
CA TYR A 50 5.10 8.20 10.82
C TYR A 50 3.68 7.87 10.33
N TYR A 51 3.15 6.69 10.67
CA TYR A 51 1.80 6.29 10.26
C TYR A 51 0.73 7.21 10.82
N GLN A 52 0.79 7.55 12.11
CA GLN A 52 -0.17 8.45 12.75
C GLN A 52 -0.14 9.86 12.12
N ASN A 53 1.05 10.42 11.91
CA ASN A 53 1.19 11.75 11.29
C ASN A 53 0.64 11.76 9.86
N LEU A 54 0.90 10.71 9.10
CA LEU A 54 0.42 10.61 7.73
C LEU A 54 -1.10 10.45 7.68
N MET A 55 -1.67 9.54 8.48
CA MET A 55 -3.12 9.33 8.53
C MET A 55 -3.84 10.63 8.91
N LYS A 56 -3.30 11.37 9.90
CA LYS A 56 -3.85 12.66 10.31
C LYS A 56 -3.87 13.69 9.18
N GLN A 57 -2.90 13.65 8.27
CA GLN A 57 -2.85 14.59 7.14
C GLN A 57 -3.68 14.15 5.94
N MET A 58 -3.82 12.84 5.74
CA MET A 58 -4.45 12.29 4.54
C MET A 58 -5.92 11.92 4.73
N LEU A 59 -6.35 11.59 5.95
CA LEU A 59 -7.68 11.08 6.24
C LEU A 59 -8.60 12.11 6.90
N VAL A 60 -8.43 13.38 6.59
CA VAL A 60 -9.19 14.51 7.22
C VAL A 60 -10.37 15.02 6.39
N SER A 61 -10.68 14.40 5.26
CA SER A 61 -11.87 14.81 4.48
C SER A 61 -13.14 14.22 5.10
N GLU A 62 -14.07 15.07 5.51
CA GLU A 62 -15.37 14.66 6.05
C GLU A 62 -16.39 14.32 4.96
N ASP A 63 -16.16 14.79 3.73
CA ASP A 63 -17.14 14.75 2.64
C ASP A 63 -16.84 13.69 1.57
N GLU A 64 -15.65 13.09 1.60
CA GLU A 64 -15.21 12.16 0.56
C GLU A 64 -14.55 10.90 1.12
N ASN A 65 -14.76 9.76 0.48
CA ASN A 65 -14.04 8.53 0.78
C ASN A 65 -12.56 8.69 0.41
N THR A 66 -11.68 8.59 1.39
CA THR A 66 -10.24 8.71 1.19
C THR A 66 -9.54 7.37 1.40
N VAL A 67 -8.65 7.03 0.49
CA VAL A 67 -7.79 5.85 0.59
C VAL A 67 -6.33 6.27 0.45
N CYS A 68 -5.49 5.86 1.37
CA CYS A 68 -4.05 6.06 1.27
C CYS A 68 -3.27 4.80 1.66
N SER A 69 -2.06 4.67 1.11
CA SER A 69 -1.11 3.62 1.50
C SER A 69 0.12 4.25 2.14
N PRO A 70 0.26 4.20 3.47
CA PRO A 70 1.42 4.75 4.16
C PRO A 70 2.74 4.15 3.69
N ILE A 71 2.78 2.85 3.38
CA ILE A 71 3.98 2.17 2.90
C ILE A 71 4.42 2.71 1.53
N ASN A 72 3.48 2.90 0.60
CA ASN A 72 3.81 3.46 -0.72
C ASN A 72 4.37 4.86 -0.61
N LEU A 73 3.78 5.70 0.24
CA LEU A 73 4.29 7.05 0.48
C LEU A 73 5.68 7.04 1.13
N TYR A 74 5.92 6.12 2.09
CA TYR A 74 7.26 5.94 2.66
C TYR A 74 8.29 5.61 1.58
N ILE A 75 7.99 4.66 0.71
CA ILE A 75 8.87 4.25 -0.39
C ILE A 75 9.07 5.38 -1.41
N ALA A 76 8.01 6.11 -1.76
CA ALA A 76 8.08 7.25 -2.69
C ALA A 76 8.98 8.37 -2.15
N PHE A 77 8.82 8.75 -0.88
CA PHE A 77 9.71 9.73 -0.23
C PHE A 77 11.14 9.22 -0.11
N ALA A 78 11.33 7.92 0.14
CA ALA A 78 12.67 7.34 0.17
C ALA A 78 13.33 7.34 -1.21
N MET A 79 12.60 7.12 -2.31
CA MET A 79 13.10 7.31 -3.68
C MET A 79 13.45 8.78 -3.93
N LEU A 80 12.67 9.71 -3.42
CA LEU A 80 12.97 11.15 -3.50
C LEU A 80 14.26 11.49 -2.74
N ALA A 81 14.49 10.91 -1.56
CA ALA A 81 15.74 11.05 -0.82
C ALA A 81 16.94 10.52 -1.61
N GLU A 82 16.77 9.39 -2.33
CA GLU A 82 17.83 8.81 -3.16
C GLU A 82 18.21 9.70 -4.36
N THR A 83 17.25 10.47 -4.87
CA THR A 83 17.45 11.42 -5.99
C THR A 83 17.78 12.85 -5.54
N SER A 84 17.74 13.12 -4.24
CA SER A 84 18.03 14.43 -3.64
C SER A 84 19.45 14.48 -3.06
N ASP A 85 19.88 15.67 -2.64
CA ASP A 85 21.15 15.87 -1.90
C ASP A 85 21.02 16.99 -0.84
N GLY A 86 22.06 17.10 -0.01
CA GLY A 86 22.18 18.16 1.00
C GLY A 86 21.01 18.24 1.96
N ASN A 87 20.48 19.44 2.16
CA ASN A 87 19.44 19.72 3.14
C ASN A 87 18.09 19.06 2.83
N THR A 88 17.73 18.97 1.54
CA THR A 88 16.48 18.31 1.12
C THR A 88 16.49 16.83 1.50
N ARG A 89 17.59 16.13 1.23
CA ARG A 89 17.77 14.72 1.65
C ARG A 89 17.64 14.58 3.16
N GLN A 90 18.30 15.47 3.94
CA GLN A 90 18.26 15.40 5.39
C GLN A 90 16.84 15.59 5.94
N GLN A 91 16.07 16.54 5.41
CA GLN A 91 14.67 16.76 5.80
C GLN A 91 13.81 15.52 5.54
N ILE A 92 14.04 14.81 4.43
CA ILE A 92 13.31 13.59 4.12
C ILE A 92 13.72 12.46 5.08
N LEU A 93 15.02 12.30 5.36
CA LEU A 93 15.49 11.31 6.35
C LEU A 93 14.86 11.53 7.71
N ASP A 94 14.83 12.78 8.18
CA ASP A 94 14.22 13.16 9.47
C ASP A 94 12.72 12.84 9.48
N MET A 95 12.02 13.16 8.40
CA MET A 95 10.58 12.85 8.25
C MET A 95 10.28 11.34 8.28
N LEU A 96 11.15 10.54 7.65
CA LEU A 96 11.02 9.09 7.58
C LEU A 96 11.62 8.35 8.80
N GLY A 97 12.20 9.09 9.76
CA GLY A 97 12.84 8.52 10.94
C GLY A 97 14.10 7.69 10.65
N ALA A 98 14.78 7.94 9.54
CA ALA A 98 15.97 7.23 9.14
C ALA A 98 17.24 8.02 9.50
N GLN A 99 18.21 7.38 10.15
CA GLN A 99 19.45 8.04 10.58
C GLN A 99 20.35 8.44 9.39
N ASP A 100 20.36 7.62 8.35
CA ASP A 100 21.17 7.79 7.16
C ASP A 100 20.56 7.04 5.96
N MET A 101 21.15 7.24 4.77
CA MET A 101 20.70 6.60 3.53
C MET A 101 20.86 5.08 3.53
N ASP A 102 21.85 4.53 4.23
CA ASP A 102 22.06 3.07 4.28
C ASP A 102 20.98 2.40 5.14
N THR A 103 20.60 3.04 6.23
CA THR A 103 19.47 2.63 7.06
C THR A 103 18.17 2.74 6.27
N LEU A 104 17.93 3.86 5.58
CA LEU A 104 16.73 4.05 4.77
C LEU A 104 16.59 2.98 3.68
N ARG A 105 17.65 2.67 2.96
CA ARG A 105 17.66 1.63 1.91
C ARG A 105 17.30 0.24 2.46
N LYS A 106 17.88 -0.12 3.61
CA LYS A 106 17.56 -1.39 4.29
C LYS A 106 16.09 -1.44 4.71
N ASN A 107 15.60 -0.35 5.28
CA ASN A 107 14.21 -0.24 5.72
C ASN A 107 13.25 -0.41 4.53
N VAL A 108 13.47 0.33 3.45
CA VAL A 108 12.63 0.23 2.23
C VAL A 108 12.65 -1.17 1.65
N SER A 109 13.84 -1.78 1.49
CA SER A 109 13.95 -3.14 0.96
C SER A 109 13.24 -4.16 1.85
N SER A 110 13.33 -4.00 3.17
CA SER A 110 12.65 -4.87 4.13
C SER A 110 11.13 -4.70 4.06
N LEU A 111 10.64 -3.46 4.08
CA LEU A 111 9.21 -3.14 3.98
C LEU A 111 8.62 -3.65 2.66
N TRP A 112 9.30 -3.40 1.55
CA TRP A 112 8.82 -3.85 0.25
C TRP A 112 8.69 -5.37 0.20
N LYS A 113 9.74 -6.11 0.58
CA LYS A 113 9.76 -7.58 0.56
C LYS A 113 8.71 -8.21 1.47
N SER A 114 8.49 -7.64 2.65
CA SER A 114 7.52 -8.16 3.62
C SER A 114 6.07 -7.84 3.29
N ASN A 115 5.85 -6.93 2.35
CA ASN A 115 4.50 -6.53 1.91
C ASN A 115 4.21 -6.92 0.45
N TYR A 116 5.18 -7.49 -0.28
CA TYR A 116 4.96 -7.94 -1.65
C TYR A 116 4.49 -9.39 -1.68
N ALA A 117 3.33 -9.62 -2.28
CA ALA A 117 2.80 -10.95 -2.55
C ALA A 117 2.08 -10.96 -3.90
N ASP A 118 2.33 -11.98 -4.69
CA ASP A 118 1.64 -12.19 -5.97
C ASP A 118 1.28 -13.68 -6.12
N THR A 119 0.20 -14.08 -5.44
CA THR A 119 -0.34 -15.43 -5.42
C THR A 119 -1.82 -15.43 -5.81
N PRO A 120 -2.44 -16.58 -6.07
CA PRO A 120 -3.88 -16.66 -6.32
C PRO A 120 -4.75 -16.18 -5.15
N ALA A 121 -4.30 -16.37 -3.89
CA ALA A 121 -5.05 -16.04 -2.69
C ALA A 121 -4.78 -14.62 -2.15
N LEU A 122 -3.58 -14.09 -2.40
CA LEU A 122 -3.14 -12.78 -1.93
C LEU A 122 -2.41 -12.03 -3.05
N LYS A 123 -2.92 -10.88 -3.44
CA LYS A 123 -2.25 -9.90 -4.28
C LYS A 123 -1.92 -8.68 -3.42
N SER A 124 -0.65 -8.43 -3.21
CA SER A 124 -0.13 -7.21 -2.61
C SER A 124 1.05 -6.75 -3.47
N VAL A 125 0.72 -6.12 -4.59
CA VAL A 125 1.68 -5.73 -5.62
C VAL A 125 2.02 -4.26 -5.42
N LEU A 126 3.20 -4.02 -4.84
CA LEU A 126 3.78 -2.68 -4.72
C LEU A 126 4.68 -2.45 -5.93
N ALA A 127 4.35 -1.48 -6.75
CA ALA A 127 5.14 -1.17 -7.93
C ALA A 127 5.57 0.30 -7.92
N ASN A 128 6.84 0.51 -8.25
CA ASN A 128 7.44 1.84 -8.28
C ASN A 128 8.07 2.11 -9.65
N SER A 129 7.99 3.33 -10.11
CA SER A 129 8.61 3.75 -11.36
C SER A 129 9.15 5.17 -11.31
N LEU A 130 10.15 5.41 -12.16
CA LEU A 130 10.75 6.71 -12.38
C LEU A 130 10.67 7.03 -13.88
N TRP A 131 10.01 8.11 -14.20
CA TRP A 131 9.80 8.61 -15.58
C TRP A 131 10.72 9.80 -15.80
N LEU A 132 11.59 9.72 -16.79
CA LEU A 132 12.72 10.63 -17.00
C LEU A 132 12.61 11.31 -18.34
N ASP A 133 12.95 12.61 -18.38
CA ASP A 133 13.25 13.28 -19.64
C ASP A 133 14.45 12.60 -20.33
N GLY A 134 14.25 12.17 -21.56
CA GLY A 134 15.28 11.49 -22.36
C GLY A 134 16.47 12.36 -22.76
N GLU A 135 16.31 13.68 -22.76
CA GLU A 135 17.36 14.63 -23.10
C GLU A 135 18.30 14.93 -21.93
N GLU A 136 17.86 14.66 -20.68
CA GLU A 136 18.66 14.92 -19.49
C GLU A 136 19.62 13.78 -19.15
N THR A 137 20.66 14.12 -18.38
CA THR A 137 21.69 13.17 -17.92
C THR A 137 21.42 12.75 -16.47
N TYR A 138 21.39 11.46 -16.24
CA TYR A 138 21.13 10.87 -14.92
C TYR A 138 22.27 9.95 -14.49
N ASN A 139 22.45 9.84 -13.18
CA ASN A 139 23.47 8.97 -12.60
C ASN A 139 23.03 7.49 -12.67
N ASP A 140 23.71 6.69 -13.49
CA ASP A 140 23.41 5.28 -13.70
C ASP A 140 23.45 4.45 -12.40
N THR A 141 24.36 4.80 -11.47
CA THR A 141 24.45 4.13 -10.16
C THR A 141 23.18 4.37 -9.31
N THR A 142 22.65 5.60 -9.35
CA THR A 142 21.40 5.92 -8.66
C THR A 142 20.23 5.16 -9.28
N LEU A 143 20.12 5.12 -10.61
CA LEU A 143 19.05 4.38 -11.30
C LEU A 143 19.13 2.88 -11.02
N GLN A 144 20.33 2.30 -11.01
CA GLN A 144 20.53 0.89 -10.67
C GLN A 144 20.09 0.61 -9.21
N ARG A 145 20.45 1.50 -8.29
CA ARG A 145 20.06 1.37 -6.87
C ARG A 145 18.55 1.48 -6.67
N LEU A 146 17.88 2.38 -7.39
CA LEU A 146 16.42 2.49 -7.36
C LEU A 146 15.77 1.17 -7.83
N ALA A 147 16.30 0.54 -8.87
CA ALA A 147 15.79 -0.74 -9.33
C ALA A 147 16.02 -1.89 -8.35
N GLU A 148 17.20 -1.96 -7.71
CA GLU A 148 17.60 -3.07 -6.86
C GLU A 148 17.06 -3.00 -5.43
N GLN A 149 16.93 -1.80 -4.86
CA GLN A 149 16.60 -1.60 -3.46
C GLN A 149 15.19 -1.05 -3.23
N TYR A 150 14.68 -0.27 -4.19
CA TYR A 150 13.35 0.33 -4.14
C TYR A 150 12.35 -0.33 -5.10
N TYR A 151 12.81 -1.33 -5.87
CA TYR A 151 12.01 -2.02 -6.88
C TYR A 151 11.33 -1.04 -7.86
N ALA A 152 12.06 0.01 -8.23
CA ALA A 152 11.58 1.05 -9.14
C ALA A 152 12.12 0.84 -10.56
N SER A 153 11.23 0.66 -11.51
CA SER A 153 11.58 0.61 -12.94
C SER A 153 11.74 2.01 -13.51
N THR A 154 12.75 2.22 -14.36
CA THR A 154 13.03 3.51 -14.97
C THR A 154 12.61 3.52 -16.44
N PHE A 155 11.85 4.53 -16.82
CA PHE A 155 11.42 4.80 -18.19
C PHE A 155 11.98 6.14 -18.67
N ARG A 156 12.37 6.23 -19.93
CA ARG A 156 12.89 7.45 -20.54
C ARG A 156 12.12 7.76 -21.79
N GLY A 157 11.74 9.03 -21.96
CA GLY A 157 11.00 9.49 -23.12
C GLY A 157 10.98 11.02 -23.20
N THR A 158 10.11 11.55 -24.02
CA THR A 158 9.87 12.98 -24.12
C THR A 158 8.65 13.34 -23.29
N PRO A 159 8.77 14.07 -22.16
CA PRO A 159 7.64 14.52 -21.35
C PRO A 159 6.63 15.29 -22.22
N GLY A 160 5.34 15.07 -21.96
CA GLY A 160 4.25 15.64 -22.76
C GLY A 160 4.03 14.97 -24.11
N SER A 161 4.78 13.92 -24.45
CA SER A 161 4.49 13.14 -25.66
C SER A 161 3.40 12.10 -25.40
N LYS A 162 2.61 11.86 -26.41
CA LYS A 162 1.54 10.84 -26.36
C LYS A 162 2.08 9.44 -26.06
N GLU A 163 3.27 9.13 -26.55
CA GLU A 163 3.95 7.85 -26.35
C GLU A 163 4.31 7.64 -24.87
N MET A 164 4.80 8.68 -24.19
CA MET A 164 5.17 8.62 -22.78
C MET A 164 3.94 8.55 -21.90
N ASP A 165 2.92 9.32 -22.21
CA ASP A 165 1.62 9.27 -21.49
C ASP A 165 0.96 7.89 -21.61
N GLN A 166 0.91 7.30 -22.79
CA GLN A 166 0.39 5.95 -23.00
C GLN A 166 1.19 4.88 -22.26
N ALA A 167 2.51 5.04 -22.22
CA ALA A 167 3.36 4.12 -21.47
C ALA A 167 3.09 4.21 -19.96
N LEU A 168 2.93 5.42 -19.41
CA LEU A 168 2.55 5.65 -18.01
C LEU A 168 1.20 5.04 -17.68
N GLN A 169 0.17 5.31 -18.49
CA GLN A 169 -1.17 4.78 -18.35
C GLN A 169 -1.16 3.25 -18.35
N THR A 170 -0.47 2.64 -19.31
CA THR A 170 -0.35 1.18 -19.43
C THR A 170 0.38 0.58 -18.24
N TRP A 171 1.45 1.23 -17.77
CA TRP A 171 2.21 0.77 -16.61
C TRP A 171 1.33 0.82 -15.34
N THR A 172 0.59 1.90 -15.14
CA THR A 172 -0.30 2.08 -14.00
C THR A 172 -1.43 1.05 -14.03
N ASP A 173 -2.09 0.85 -15.18
CA ASP A 173 -3.14 -0.15 -15.34
C ASP A 173 -2.66 -1.56 -15.01
N ASN A 174 -1.50 -1.93 -15.52
CA ASN A 174 -0.92 -3.26 -15.30
C ASN A 174 -0.58 -3.51 -13.82
N ASN A 175 -0.12 -2.47 -13.10
CA ASN A 175 0.28 -2.59 -11.69
C ASN A 175 -0.87 -2.35 -10.68
N THR A 176 -2.06 -2.02 -11.17
CA THR A 176 -3.26 -1.85 -10.34
C THR A 176 -4.37 -2.86 -10.67
N GLY A 177 -4.03 -3.94 -11.39
CA GLY A 177 -4.99 -4.96 -11.80
C GLY A 177 -6.11 -4.42 -12.71
N GLY A 178 -5.88 -3.30 -13.39
CA GLY A 178 -6.85 -2.62 -14.26
C GLY A 178 -7.97 -1.89 -13.52
N LEU A 179 -7.94 -1.82 -12.19
CA LEU A 179 -8.99 -1.17 -11.39
C LEU A 179 -9.04 0.35 -11.61
N LEU A 180 -7.93 0.96 -11.99
CA LEU A 180 -7.82 2.41 -12.20
C LEU A 180 -7.98 2.81 -13.67
N LYS A 181 -8.30 1.90 -14.58
CA LYS A 181 -8.32 2.13 -16.04
C LYS A 181 -9.17 3.35 -16.46
N GLU A 182 -10.27 3.62 -15.78
CA GLU A 182 -11.09 4.80 -16.10
C GLU A 182 -10.46 6.11 -15.61
N TYR A 183 -9.58 6.05 -14.61
CA TYR A 183 -8.87 7.21 -14.05
C TYR A 183 -7.54 7.45 -14.76
N THR A 184 -6.86 6.41 -15.21
CA THR A 184 -5.53 6.52 -15.83
C THR A 184 -5.57 7.08 -17.23
N LYS A 185 -6.70 7.00 -17.96
CA LYS A 185 -6.84 7.46 -19.34
C LYS A 185 -6.48 8.95 -19.57
N ASP A 186 -6.59 9.76 -18.54
CA ASP A 186 -6.27 11.19 -18.57
C ASP A 186 -4.91 11.52 -17.88
N MET A 187 -4.18 10.50 -17.41
CA MET A 187 -2.83 10.70 -16.86
C MET A 187 -1.87 11.13 -17.96
N ALA A 188 -1.11 12.19 -17.69
CA ALA A 188 -0.11 12.73 -18.59
C ALA A 188 1.05 13.32 -17.80
N ILE A 189 2.26 13.26 -18.35
CA ILE A 189 3.46 13.88 -17.80
C ILE A 189 3.60 15.27 -18.41
N ALA A 190 3.70 16.30 -17.57
CA ALA A 190 3.83 17.67 -18.06
C ALA A 190 5.10 17.85 -18.92
N PRO A 191 5.05 18.65 -20.01
CA PRO A 191 6.16 18.79 -20.96
C PRO A 191 7.48 19.33 -20.36
N ASP A 192 7.40 20.04 -19.23
CA ASP A 192 8.53 20.61 -18.49
C ASP A 192 9.02 19.72 -17.32
N THR A 193 8.52 18.47 -17.25
CA THR A 193 8.92 17.51 -16.22
C THR A 193 10.33 16.99 -16.50
N VAL A 194 11.23 17.15 -15.56
CA VAL A 194 12.57 16.54 -15.59
C VAL A 194 12.50 15.07 -15.18
N PHE A 195 11.79 14.78 -14.09
CA PHE A 195 11.47 13.42 -13.70
C PHE A 195 10.17 13.37 -12.89
N GLU A 196 9.50 12.22 -12.92
CA GLU A 196 8.32 11.94 -12.13
C GLU A 196 8.45 10.57 -11.46
N LEU A 197 8.10 10.52 -10.16
CA LEU A 197 8.06 9.31 -9.35
C LEU A 197 6.60 8.83 -9.27
N VAL A 198 6.35 7.58 -9.64
CA VAL A 198 5.02 6.97 -9.53
C VAL A 198 5.10 5.70 -8.71
N SER A 199 4.23 5.61 -7.71
CA SER A 199 4.09 4.44 -6.85
C SER A 199 2.64 3.97 -6.85
N THR A 200 2.43 2.68 -7.01
CA THR A 200 1.10 2.06 -7.00
C THR A 200 1.06 0.89 -6.03
N ILE A 201 -0.13 0.58 -5.52
CA ILE A 201 -0.41 -0.65 -4.81
C ILE A 201 -1.68 -1.29 -5.37
N TYR A 202 -1.61 -2.58 -5.63
CA TYR A 202 -2.77 -3.41 -5.89
C TYR A 202 -2.90 -4.44 -4.78
N TYR A 203 -3.94 -4.30 -3.96
CA TYR A 203 -4.20 -5.20 -2.85
C TYR A 203 -5.52 -5.93 -3.06
N LYS A 204 -5.46 -7.27 -3.01
CA LYS A 204 -6.62 -8.15 -3.04
C LYS A 204 -6.33 -9.36 -2.16
N ALA A 205 -7.13 -9.57 -1.14
CA ALA A 205 -7.02 -10.70 -0.23
C ALA A 205 -8.38 -11.39 -0.08
N MET A 206 -8.34 -12.66 0.29
CA MET A 206 -9.52 -13.42 0.65
C MET A 206 -9.81 -13.25 2.14
N TRP A 207 -11.07 -13.28 2.53
CA TRP A 207 -11.44 -13.44 3.93
C TRP A 207 -11.01 -14.83 4.41
N ARG A 208 -10.48 -14.96 5.60
CA ARG A 208 -10.20 -16.29 6.19
C ARG A 208 -11.50 -17.05 6.40
N GLU A 209 -12.53 -16.36 6.87
CA GLU A 209 -13.89 -16.86 7.01
C GLU A 209 -14.80 -16.10 6.05
N ASN A 210 -15.32 -16.77 5.05
CA ASN A 210 -16.07 -16.14 3.97
C ASN A 210 -17.37 -15.49 4.43
N PHE A 211 -17.74 -14.39 3.79
CA PHE A 211 -19.11 -13.93 3.70
C PHE A 211 -19.83 -14.79 2.65
N TRP A 212 -20.89 -15.45 3.05
CA TRP A 212 -21.67 -16.28 2.14
C TRP A 212 -22.66 -15.43 1.35
N GLU A 213 -22.70 -15.58 0.05
CA GLU A 213 -23.55 -14.80 -0.85
C GLU A 213 -25.04 -14.91 -0.45
N VAL A 214 -25.48 -16.08 0.05
CA VAL A 214 -26.84 -16.31 0.53
C VAL A 214 -27.25 -15.38 1.68
N ASN A 215 -26.30 -14.82 2.41
CA ASN A 215 -26.51 -13.88 3.50
C ASN A 215 -26.30 -12.41 3.07
N THR A 216 -26.14 -12.16 1.77
CA THR A 216 -26.05 -10.79 1.23
C THR A 216 -27.44 -10.32 0.82
N GLU A 217 -27.88 -9.21 1.38
CA GLU A 217 -29.22 -8.66 1.15
C GLU A 217 -29.12 -7.19 0.76
N LYS A 218 -30.13 -6.70 -0.02
CA LYS A 218 -30.22 -5.27 -0.29
C LYS A 218 -30.70 -4.53 0.95
N GLU A 219 -29.90 -3.55 1.37
CA GLU A 219 -30.22 -2.68 2.49
C GLU A 219 -29.85 -1.23 2.17
N THR A 220 -30.50 -0.32 2.82
CA THR A 220 -30.20 1.12 2.69
C THR A 220 -29.00 1.48 3.56
N PHE A 221 -27.96 2.01 2.94
CA PHE A 221 -26.82 2.64 3.63
C PHE A 221 -27.11 4.13 3.80
N HIS A 222 -27.12 4.61 5.05
CA HIS A 222 -27.38 5.99 5.40
C HIS A 222 -26.05 6.78 5.38
N GLY A 223 -25.71 7.38 4.23
CA GLY A 223 -24.52 8.19 4.06
C GLY A 223 -24.76 9.68 4.34
N THR A 224 -23.69 10.45 4.50
CA THR A 224 -23.76 11.91 4.69
C THR A 224 -24.36 12.64 3.49
N ALA A 225 -24.14 12.11 2.28
CA ALA A 225 -24.72 12.64 1.02
C ALA A 225 -26.16 12.14 0.75
N GLY A 226 -26.71 11.27 1.60
CA GLY A 226 -28.06 10.68 1.46
C GLY A 226 -28.05 9.15 1.46
N ASP A 227 -29.23 8.60 1.38
CA ASP A 227 -29.47 7.17 1.42
C ASP A 227 -29.12 6.50 0.09
N THR A 228 -28.46 5.33 0.16
CA THR A 228 -28.08 4.52 -1.04
C THR A 228 -28.36 3.06 -0.77
N ASP A 229 -29.00 2.37 -1.72
CA ASP A 229 -29.21 0.92 -1.64
C ASP A 229 -27.93 0.19 -2.02
N VAL A 230 -27.48 -0.69 -1.15
CA VAL A 230 -26.26 -1.49 -1.30
C VAL A 230 -26.54 -2.98 -1.07
N ASP A 231 -25.70 -3.83 -1.64
CA ASP A 231 -25.69 -5.25 -1.31
C ASP A 231 -24.88 -5.44 -0.01
N MET A 232 -25.60 -5.53 1.11
CA MET A 232 -25.02 -5.63 2.45
C MET A 232 -24.64 -7.07 2.75
N MET A 233 -23.33 -7.32 2.90
CA MET A 233 -22.82 -8.63 3.32
C MET A 233 -23.02 -8.82 4.82
N LYS A 234 -23.63 -9.95 5.21
CA LYS A 234 -23.92 -10.27 6.62
C LYS A 234 -23.15 -11.49 7.10
N LYS A 235 -22.64 -11.40 8.31
CA LYS A 235 -21.94 -12.48 8.99
C LYS A 235 -22.16 -12.36 10.50
N THR A 236 -22.34 -13.50 11.15
CA THR A 236 -22.40 -13.58 12.62
C THR A 236 -21.36 -14.57 13.09
N GLU A 237 -20.41 -14.10 13.88
CA GLU A 237 -19.38 -14.93 14.50
C GLU A 237 -18.95 -14.36 15.84
N ARG A 238 -18.24 -15.18 16.63
CA ARG A 238 -17.58 -14.68 17.84
C ARG A 238 -16.27 -14.02 17.43
N MET A 239 -16.07 -12.78 17.87
CA MET A 239 -14.85 -12.02 17.59
C MET A 239 -14.47 -11.17 18.80
N ASP A 240 -13.21 -10.82 18.87
CA ASP A 240 -12.73 -9.86 19.85
C ASP A 240 -13.19 -8.46 19.44
N VAL A 241 -13.72 -7.74 20.40
CA VAL A 241 -14.16 -6.35 20.24
C VAL A 241 -13.21 -5.48 21.03
N TYR A 242 -12.55 -4.56 20.35
CA TYR A 242 -11.65 -3.59 20.95
C TYR A 242 -12.45 -2.34 21.32
N GLN A 243 -12.33 -1.92 22.57
CA GLN A 243 -12.98 -0.70 23.06
C GLN A 243 -11.91 0.40 23.18
N GLY A 244 -11.92 1.36 22.29
CA GLY A 244 -11.12 2.58 22.40
C GLY A 244 -11.83 3.65 23.23
N GLU A 245 -11.20 4.80 23.43
CA GLU A 245 -11.78 5.90 24.21
C GLU A 245 -13.01 6.53 23.52
N GLN A 246 -13.01 6.56 22.17
CA GLN A 246 -14.06 7.19 21.35
C GLN A 246 -14.54 6.32 20.20
N PHE A 247 -14.25 5.02 20.22
CA PHE A 247 -14.64 4.11 19.16
C PHE A 247 -14.67 2.66 19.63
N THR A 248 -15.42 1.88 18.90
CA THR A 248 -15.35 0.41 18.98
C THR A 248 -14.73 -0.13 17.70
N ALA A 249 -13.85 -1.12 17.81
CA ALA A 249 -13.23 -1.74 16.64
C ALA A 249 -13.35 -3.25 16.65
N ILE A 250 -13.45 -3.83 15.45
CA ILE A 250 -13.34 -5.28 15.19
C ILE A 250 -12.32 -5.54 14.10
N GLY A 251 -11.66 -6.69 14.17
CA GLY A 251 -10.71 -7.14 13.16
C GLY A 251 -11.17 -8.42 12.50
N LEU A 252 -11.34 -8.40 11.18
CA LEU A 252 -11.62 -9.59 10.37
C LEU A 252 -10.34 -10.08 9.72
N SER A 253 -9.96 -11.33 10.00
CA SER A 253 -8.73 -11.93 9.46
C SER A 253 -8.85 -12.16 7.96
N LEU A 254 -7.76 -11.83 7.26
CA LEU A 254 -7.56 -12.11 5.85
C LEU A 254 -6.69 -13.36 5.69
N GLN A 255 -6.88 -14.07 4.60
CA GLN A 255 -6.08 -15.25 4.27
C GLN A 255 -4.65 -14.83 3.89
N ASP A 256 -3.64 -15.47 4.49
CA ASP A 256 -2.22 -15.23 4.24
C ASP A 256 -1.76 -13.76 4.40
N SER A 257 -2.55 -12.96 5.12
CA SER A 257 -2.29 -11.55 5.34
C SER A 257 -2.67 -11.17 6.77
N GLY A 258 -2.74 -9.90 7.05
CA GLY A 258 -3.15 -9.37 8.35
C GLY A 258 -4.65 -9.46 8.61
N SER A 259 -5.20 -8.37 9.06
CA SER A 259 -6.65 -8.22 9.31
C SER A 259 -7.13 -6.90 8.73
N MET A 260 -8.39 -6.87 8.33
CA MET A 260 -9.10 -5.63 8.05
C MET A 260 -9.82 -5.18 9.32
N TYR A 261 -9.50 -4.00 9.80
CA TYR A 261 -10.12 -3.42 10.97
C TYR A 261 -11.25 -2.49 10.55
N PHE A 262 -12.38 -2.63 11.23
CA PHE A 262 -13.53 -1.74 11.11
C PHE A 262 -13.63 -0.97 12.42
N LEU A 263 -13.61 0.35 12.31
CA LEU A 263 -13.74 1.25 13.44
C LEU A 263 -15.10 1.93 13.37
N LEU A 264 -15.88 1.79 14.43
CA LEU A 264 -17.14 2.49 14.60
C LEU A 264 -16.93 3.61 15.62
N PRO A 265 -16.89 4.88 15.20
CA PRO A 265 -16.82 6.01 16.12
C PRO A 265 -18.03 6.07 17.04
N ASP A 266 -17.82 6.55 18.25
CA ASP A 266 -18.93 6.86 19.15
C ASP A 266 -19.75 8.05 18.63
N GLU A 267 -20.97 8.21 19.10
CA GLU A 267 -21.84 9.31 18.71
C GLU A 267 -21.16 10.65 19.03
N ASN A 268 -21.01 11.52 18.04
CA ASN A 268 -20.32 12.80 18.09
C ASN A 268 -18.77 12.73 18.25
N ALA A 269 -18.15 11.59 18.06
CA ALA A 269 -16.68 11.52 18.01
C ALA A 269 -16.15 12.18 16.73
N ASP A 270 -15.07 12.95 16.86
CA ASP A 270 -14.36 13.52 15.71
C ASP A 270 -13.45 12.47 15.09
N VAL A 271 -13.75 12.08 13.84
CA VAL A 271 -12.96 11.05 13.11
C VAL A 271 -11.51 11.50 12.93
N SER A 272 -11.23 12.79 12.78
CA SER A 272 -9.89 13.33 12.62
C SER A 272 -9.05 13.20 13.91
N GLU A 273 -9.69 13.32 15.07
CA GLU A 273 -9.05 13.05 16.36
C GLU A 273 -8.82 11.55 16.57
N LEU A 274 -9.77 10.73 16.14
CA LEU A 274 -9.70 9.27 16.26
C LEU A 274 -8.50 8.69 15.50
N VAL A 275 -8.22 9.12 14.28
CA VAL A 275 -7.05 8.65 13.51
C VAL A 275 -5.71 9.06 14.13
N SER A 276 -5.72 10.02 15.05
CA SER A 276 -4.57 10.47 15.83
C SER A 276 -4.44 9.78 17.19
N SER A 277 -5.45 9.00 17.59
CA SER A 277 -5.51 8.36 18.90
C SER A 277 -4.41 7.28 19.06
N PRO A 278 -3.69 7.25 20.19
CA PRO A 278 -2.80 6.14 20.53
C PRO A 278 -3.52 4.78 20.58
N ASP A 279 -4.81 4.76 20.90
CA ASP A 279 -5.61 3.54 20.97
C ASP A 279 -5.81 2.90 19.60
N LEU A 280 -5.88 3.69 18.53
CA LEU A 280 -5.93 3.16 17.17
C LEU A 280 -4.70 2.28 16.87
N MET A 281 -3.50 2.73 17.26
CA MET A 281 -2.28 1.96 17.02
C MET A 281 -2.24 0.67 17.86
N LYS A 282 -2.78 0.67 19.08
CA LYS A 282 -2.93 -0.55 19.88
C LYS A 282 -3.83 -1.56 19.18
N VAL A 283 -4.97 -1.12 18.64
CA VAL A 283 -5.89 -1.98 17.87
C VAL A 283 -5.18 -2.58 16.65
N ILE A 284 -4.51 -1.75 15.85
CA ILE A 284 -3.81 -2.19 14.62
C ILE A 284 -2.70 -3.19 14.95
N ARG A 285 -1.99 -2.99 16.06
CA ARG A 285 -0.90 -3.88 16.49
C ARG A 285 -1.36 -5.10 17.27
N ARG A 286 -2.63 -5.19 17.62
CA ARG A 286 -3.16 -6.23 18.51
C ARG A 286 -2.43 -6.27 19.86
N ASP A 287 -2.13 -5.12 20.42
CA ASP A 287 -1.49 -5.03 21.72
C ASP A 287 -2.54 -5.39 22.80
N GLU A 288 -2.51 -6.64 23.27
CA GLU A 288 -3.45 -7.21 24.25
C GLU A 288 -3.20 -6.69 25.67
N SER A 289 -2.39 -5.66 25.86
CA SER A 289 -2.00 -5.14 27.18
C SER A 289 -2.98 -4.11 27.73
N SER A 290 -4.28 -4.40 27.66
CA SER A 290 -5.29 -3.58 28.38
C SER A 290 -6.31 -4.44 29.10
#